data_8e5f9f3a6bf9acaebadd9a276fc86c00
#
_entry.id   8e5f9f3a6bf9acaebadd9a276fc86c00
#
_cell.length_a   1.000
_cell.length_b   1.000
_cell.length_c   1.000
_cell.angle_alpha   90.00
_cell.angle_beta   90.00
_cell.angle_gamma   90.00
#
_symmetry.space_group_name_H-M   'P 1'
#
loop_
_entity.id
_entity.type
_entity.pdbx_description
1 polymer ?
#
loop_
_entity_poly.entity_id
_entity_poly.type
_entity_poly.pdbx_seq_one_letter_code
_entity_poly.pdbx_strand_id
1 'polypeptide(L)'
;MNPLLFVYGTLLSSVDHPMSRRLAGEAELVGEATFTGRLYRVAWSPGLVDGENGDVVHGELYRLKDPEQAFVRLDEFEGVTRGSSSVTAQLEYARVERTVQTDTGSTVAWVYLFRGDVTVLQRVAPGRWDPAI
;
A
#
# COMPACT_ATOMS: atom_id res chain seq x y z
N MET A 1 -2.95 -17.48 -6.70
CA MET A 1 -2.73 -16.30 -5.87
C MET A 1 -3.26 -15.07 -6.57
N ASN A 2 -3.96 -14.20 -5.83
CA ASN A 2 -4.47 -12.94 -6.39
C ASN A 2 -3.31 -12.07 -6.89
N PRO A 3 -3.27 -11.68 -8.18
CA PRO A 3 -2.17 -10.88 -8.72
C PRO A 3 -2.35 -9.38 -8.54
N LEU A 4 -3.45 -8.92 -7.96
CA LEU A 4 -3.75 -7.49 -7.87
C LEU A 4 -3.17 -6.89 -6.59
N LEU A 5 -2.54 -5.73 -6.73
CA LEU A 5 -1.93 -4.97 -5.63
C LEU A 5 -2.38 -3.52 -5.70
N PHE A 6 -2.94 -3.01 -4.61
CA PHE A 6 -3.24 -1.59 -4.45
C PHE A 6 -2.06 -0.89 -3.78
N VAL A 7 -1.55 0.16 -4.40
CA VAL A 7 -0.44 0.96 -3.87
C VAL A 7 -0.91 2.39 -3.61
N TYR A 8 -0.37 3.02 -2.57
CA TYR A 8 -0.84 4.34 -2.14
C TYR A 8 0.29 5.28 -1.70
N GLY A 9 1.54 4.86 -1.81
CA GLY A 9 2.68 5.64 -1.32
C GLY A 9 3.91 5.49 -2.20
N THR A 10 5.00 4.99 -1.64
CA THR A 10 6.31 4.88 -2.30
C THR A 10 6.26 4.10 -3.62
N LEU A 11 5.33 3.15 -3.74
CA LEU A 11 5.19 2.31 -4.92
C LEU A 11 4.34 2.94 -6.03
N LEU A 12 3.76 4.13 -5.80
CA LEU A 12 3.01 4.84 -6.83
C LEU A 12 3.89 5.12 -8.05
N SER A 13 3.29 5.06 -9.23
CA SER A 13 4.01 5.25 -10.50
C SER A 13 4.63 6.64 -10.62
N SER A 14 4.07 7.64 -9.94
CA SER A 14 4.57 9.00 -9.92
C SER A 14 5.75 9.22 -8.97
N VAL A 15 6.04 8.25 -8.11
CA VAL A 15 7.13 8.36 -7.12
C VAL A 15 8.42 7.82 -7.72
N ASP A 16 9.48 8.63 -7.68
CA ASP A 16 10.80 8.21 -8.14
C ASP A 16 11.55 7.46 -7.04
N HIS A 17 11.41 6.16 -7.04
CA HIS A 17 12.05 5.28 -6.06
C HIS A 17 12.44 3.97 -6.76
N PRO A 18 13.57 3.33 -6.37
CA PRO A 18 13.97 2.06 -7.00
C PRO A 18 12.89 0.99 -6.98
N MET A 19 12.14 0.89 -5.87
CA MET A 19 11.08 -0.12 -5.76
C MET A 19 9.87 0.20 -6.65
N SER A 20 9.53 1.47 -6.83
CA SER A 20 8.44 1.83 -7.75
C SER A 20 8.83 1.54 -9.20
N ARG A 21 10.08 1.81 -9.56
CA ARG A 21 10.59 1.47 -10.90
C ARG A 21 10.63 -0.04 -11.12
N ARG A 22 11.01 -0.80 -10.11
CA ARG A 22 11.03 -2.26 -10.18
C ARG A 22 9.62 -2.81 -10.34
N LEU A 23 8.65 -2.29 -9.57
CA LEU A 23 7.26 -2.68 -9.69
C LEU A 23 6.73 -2.43 -11.11
N ALA A 24 7.06 -1.28 -11.70
CA ALA A 24 6.64 -0.95 -13.05
C ALA A 24 7.14 -1.97 -14.09
N GLY A 25 8.30 -2.59 -13.84
CA GLY A 25 8.84 -3.64 -14.71
C GLY A 25 8.26 -5.03 -14.44
N GLU A 26 7.73 -5.27 -13.25
CA GLU A 26 7.21 -6.57 -12.81
C GLU A 26 5.68 -6.66 -12.83
N ALA A 27 5.01 -5.56 -13.16
CA ALA A 27 3.56 -5.47 -13.08
C ALA A 27 3.02 -4.59 -14.19
N GLU A 28 1.73 -4.76 -14.45
CA GLU A 28 0.99 -3.91 -15.38
C GLU A 28 0.14 -2.95 -14.57
N LEU A 29 0.24 -1.66 -14.86
CA LEU A 29 -0.61 -0.65 -14.23
C LEU A 29 -2.03 -0.78 -14.79
N VAL A 30 -2.97 -1.16 -13.94
CA VAL A 30 -4.38 -1.30 -14.33
C VAL A 30 -5.04 0.08 -14.38
N GLY A 31 -4.75 0.94 -13.39
CA GLY A 31 -5.30 2.28 -13.36
C GLY A 31 -5.39 2.82 -11.95
N GLU A 32 -6.06 3.95 -11.81
CA GLU A 32 -6.32 4.55 -10.51
C GLU A 32 -7.37 3.74 -9.76
N ALA A 33 -7.27 3.74 -8.43
CA ALA A 33 -8.21 3.06 -7.55
C ALA A 33 -8.33 3.82 -6.25
N THR A 34 -9.40 3.56 -5.52
CA THR A 34 -9.61 4.12 -4.18
C THR A 34 -9.90 3.02 -3.19
N PHE A 35 -9.58 3.31 -1.94
CA PHE A 35 -9.81 2.40 -0.82
C PHE A 35 -10.51 3.17 0.31
N THR A 36 -11.46 2.53 0.96
CA THR A 36 -12.11 3.11 2.14
C THR A 36 -11.17 2.93 3.33
N GLY A 37 -10.40 3.96 3.63
CA GLY A 37 -9.37 3.92 4.65
C GLY A 37 -8.88 5.28 5.04
N ARG A 38 -7.94 5.29 5.99
CA ARG A 38 -7.28 6.51 6.46
C ARG A 38 -5.79 6.37 6.28
N LEU A 39 -5.15 7.47 5.89
CA LEU A 39 -3.73 7.52 5.65
C LEU A 39 -3.05 8.35 6.73
N TYR A 40 -1.97 7.84 7.28
CA TYR A 40 -1.19 8.51 8.32
C TYR A 40 0.27 8.60 7.91
N ARG A 41 0.96 9.62 8.42
CA ARG A 41 2.39 9.76 8.19
C ARG A 41 3.14 8.93 9.23
N VAL A 42 3.83 7.88 8.76
CA VAL A 42 4.66 7.00 9.57
C VAL A 42 6.09 7.23 9.13
N ALA A 43 6.84 8.07 9.86
CA ALA A 43 8.20 8.46 9.48
C ALA A 43 8.22 9.02 8.03
N TRP A 44 8.93 8.35 7.11
CA TRP A 44 9.09 8.80 5.72
C TRP A 44 8.00 8.29 4.78
N SER A 45 7.18 7.37 5.23
CA SER A 45 6.24 6.67 4.37
C SER A 45 4.83 6.74 4.95
N PRO A 46 3.81 6.49 4.13
CA PRO A 46 2.44 6.47 4.62
C PRO A 46 2.09 5.14 5.27
N GLY A 47 1.21 5.19 6.27
CA GLY A 47 0.59 4.01 6.86
C GLY A 47 -0.92 4.06 6.59
N LEU A 48 -1.43 3.02 5.94
CA LEU A 48 -2.84 2.89 5.61
C LEU A 48 -3.53 1.99 6.63
N VAL A 49 -4.67 2.44 7.12
CA VAL A 49 -5.54 1.63 7.99
C VAL A 49 -6.94 1.57 7.40
N ASP A 50 -7.71 0.57 7.81
CA ASP A 50 -9.13 0.49 7.43
C ASP A 50 -9.88 1.72 7.96
N GLY A 51 -10.84 2.20 7.18
CA GLY A 51 -11.63 3.37 7.53
C GLY A 51 -13.13 3.09 7.45
N GLU A 52 -13.90 4.16 7.54
CA GLU A 52 -15.36 4.12 7.48
C GLU A 52 -15.85 4.88 6.26
N ASN A 53 -17.15 4.83 6.00
CA ASN A 53 -17.78 5.56 4.90
C ASN A 53 -17.38 7.03 4.93
N GLY A 54 -16.90 7.53 3.79
CA GLY A 54 -16.40 8.89 3.66
C GLY A 54 -14.89 9.02 3.80
N ASP A 55 -14.22 8.01 4.33
CA ASP A 55 -12.76 7.97 4.39
C ASP A 55 -12.23 7.36 3.10
N VAL A 56 -11.62 8.18 2.24
CA VAL A 56 -11.15 7.75 0.92
C VAL A 56 -9.65 7.95 0.80
N VAL A 57 -8.96 6.90 0.39
CA VAL A 57 -7.54 6.94 0.05
C VAL A 57 -7.38 6.68 -1.44
N HIS A 58 -6.62 7.53 -2.10
CA HIS A 58 -6.36 7.44 -3.53
C HIS A 58 -5.05 6.72 -3.80
N GLY A 59 -5.06 5.82 -4.74
CA GLY A 59 -3.89 5.07 -5.12
C GLY A 59 -4.01 4.49 -6.53
N GLU A 60 -3.24 3.45 -6.77
CA GLU A 60 -3.18 2.79 -8.07
C GLU A 60 -3.28 1.29 -7.89
N LEU A 61 -3.85 0.63 -8.89
CA LEU A 61 -3.96 -0.82 -8.94
C LEU A 61 -3.00 -1.39 -9.97
N TYR A 62 -2.20 -2.36 -9.53
CA TYR A 62 -1.27 -3.09 -10.39
C TYR A 62 -1.68 -4.56 -10.49
N ARG A 63 -1.40 -5.15 -11.65
CA ARG A 63 -1.49 -6.60 -11.84
C ARG A 63 -0.08 -7.16 -11.94
N LEU A 64 0.32 -7.95 -10.96
CA LEU A 64 1.65 -8.54 -10.92
C LEU A 64 1.74 -9.69 -11.92
N LYS A 65 2.85 -9.74 -12.67
CA LYS A 65 3.11 -10.80 -13.65
C LYS A 65 3.45 -12.12 -12.96
N ASP A 66 4.19 -12.04 -11.85
CA ASP A 66 4.55 -13.17 -11.01
C ASP A 66 4.34 -12.78 -9.55
N PRO A 67 3.09 -12.93 -9.03
CA PRO A 67 2.78 -12.45 -7.69
C PRO A 67 3.58 -13.13 -6.60
N GLU A 68 3.85 -14.42 -6.68
CA GLU A 68 4.61 -15.12 -5.65
C GLU A 68 6.01 -14.55 -5.49
N GLN A 69 6.72 -14.34 -6.59
CA GLN A 69 8.06 -13.76 -6.56
C GLN A 69 8.05 -12.29 -6.15
N ALA A 70 7.09 -11.53 -6.68
CA ALA A 70 6.99 -10.11 -6.36
C ALA A 70 6.72 -9.89 -4.87
N PHE A 71 5.83 -10.67 -4.27
CA PHE A 71 5.48 -10.49 -2.88
C PHE A 71 6.60 -10.89 -1.91
N VAL A 72 7.51 -11.76 -2.28
CA VAL A 72 8.70 -12.03 -1.46
C VAL A 72 9.48 -10.73 -1.24
N ARG A 73 9.70 -9.97 -2.30
CA ARG A 73 10.45 -8.71 -2.23
C ARG A 73 9.64 -7.57 -1.62
N LEU A 74 8.37 -7.47 -1.98
CA LEU A 74 7.50 -6.41 -1.50
C LEU A 74 7.22 -6.56 0.01
N ASP A 75 6.98 -7.77 0.46
CA ASP A 75 6.78 -8.03 1.89
C ASP A 75 8.01 -7.63 2.69
N GLU A 76 9.19 -7.93 2.19
CA GLU A 76 10.44 -7.54 2.82
C GLU A 76 10.60 -6.00 2.84
N PHE A 77 10.32 -5.35 1.72
CA PHE A 77 10.41 -3.90 1.61
C PHE A 77 9.44 -3.19 2.56
N GLU A 78 8.22 -3.70 2.69
CA GLU A 78 7.20 -3.11 3.57
C GLU A 78 7.39 -3.50 5.04
N GLY A 79 8.34 -4.35 5.36
CA GLY A 79 8.58 -4.78 6.72
C GLY A 79 7.54 -5.75 7.24
N VAL A 80 6.95 -6.55 6.36
CA VAL A 80 6.07 -7.64 6.76
C VAL A 80 6.94 -8.77 7.26
N THR A 81 6.99 -8.93 8.59
CA THR A 81 7.83 -9.94 9.19
C THR A 81 7.06 -11.23 9.40
N ARG A 82 7.62 -12.33 8.89
CA ARG A 82 7.10 -13.67 9.14
C ARG A 82 7.87 -14.26 10.30
N GLY A 83 7.34 -14.08 11.52
CA GLY A 83 7.86 -14.77 12.68
C GLY A 83 9.27 -14.40 13.09
N SER A 84 9.80 -13.29 12.62
CA SER A 84 11.08 -12.84 13.11
C SER A 84 10.87 -11.88 14.27
N SER A 85 11.67 -12.04 15.29
CA SER A 85 11.71 -11.17 16.45
C SER A 85 12.53 -9.91 16.19
N SER A 86 12.46 -9.40 14.98
CA SER A 86 13.30 -8.29 14.62
C SER A 86 12.91 -7.01 15.36
N VAL A 87 13.91 -6.22 15.67
CA VAL A 87 13.75 -4.93 16.32
C VAL A 87 12.98 -3.90 15.49
N THR A 88 12.64 -4.23 14.25
CA THR A 88 11.86 -3.40 13.36
C THR A 88 10.36 -3.60 13.50
N ALA A 89 9.92 -4.34 14.50
CA ALA A 89 8.51 -4.60 14.78
C ALA A 89 7.67 -3.33 14.93
N GLN A 90 8.29 -2.19 15.14
CA GLN A 90 7.62 -0.89 15.30
C GLN A 90 7.03 -0.36 14.00
N LEU A 91 7.47 -0.87 12.84
CA LEU A 91 7.00 -0.43 11.53
C LEU A 91 6.29 -1.57 10.80
N GLU A 92 5.47 -2.29 11.54
CA GLU A 92 4.80 -3.47 11.01
C GLU A 92 3.68 -3.11 10.04
N TYR A 93 3.74 -3.77 8.90
CA TYR A 93 2.66 -3.80 7.93
C TYR A 93 2.19 -5.23 7.77
N ALA A 94 0.93 -5.41 7.46
CA ALA A 94 0.38 -6.71 7.09
C ALA A 94 -0.15 -6.64 5.66
N ARG A 95 0.18 -7.65 4.87
CA ARG A 95 -0.37 -7.77 3.52
C ARG A 95 -1.68 -8.55 3.63
N VAL A 96 -2.78 -7.88 3.34
CA VAL A 96 -4.13 -8.44 3.44
C VAL A 96 -4.92 -8.15 2.17
N GLU A 97 -5.95 -8.94 1.92
CA GLU A 97 -6.86 -8.66 0.81
C GLU A 97 -7.97 -7.73 1.26
N ARG A 98 -8.26 -6.72 0.44
CA ARG A 98 -9.34 -5.75 0.67
C ARG A 98 -10.01 -5.40 -0.64
N THR A 99 -11.28 -4.99 -0.57
CA THR A 99 -12.00 -4.46 -1.71
C THR A 99 -11.54 -3.04 -2.00
N VAL A 100 -11.19 -2.77 -3.25
CA VAL A 100 -10.87 -1.43 -3.74
C VAL A 100 -11.83 -1.06 -4.85
N GLN A 101 -11.98 0.24 -5.10
CA GLN A 101 -12.89 0.76 -6.12
C GLN A 101 -12.07 1.24 -7.32
N THR A 102 -12.51 0.85 -8.51
CA THR A 102 -11.94 1.31 -9.77
C THR A 102 -13.02 1.99 -10.59
N ASP A 103 -12.66 2.54 -11.75
CA ASP A 103 -13.63 3.17 -12.67
C ASP A 103 -14.60 2.15 -13.28
N THR A 104 -14.25 0.86 -13.23
CA THR A 104 -15.12 -0.22 -13.76
C THR A 104 -15.85 -0.98 -12.67
N GLY A 105 -15.69 -0.60 -11.41
CA GLY A 105 -16.37 -1.25 -10.28
C GLY A 105 -15.39 -1.63 -9.18
N SER A 106 -15.80 -2.54 -8.30
CA SER A 106 -14.98 -2.98 -7.19
C SER A 106 -14.26 -4.29 -7.51
N THR A 107 -13.10 -4.45 -6.92
CA THR A 107 -12.31 -5.68 -7.03
C THR A 107 -11.54 -5.91 -5.74
N VAL A 108 -11.11 -7.15 -5.51
CA VAL A 108 -10.29 -7.51 -4.35
C VAL A 108 -8.82 -7.43 -4.75
N ALA A 109 -8.04 -6.75 -3.94
CA ALA A 109 -6.60 -6.60 -4.16
C ALA A 109 -5.84 -6.77 -2.85
N TRP A 110 -4.56 -7.11 -2.95
CA TRP A 110 -3.66 -7.09 -1.81
C TRP A 110 -3.35 -5.64 -1.45
N VAL A 111 -3.30 -5.36 -0.15
CA VAL A 111 -3.00 -4.04 0.39
C VAL A 111 -2.08 -4.22 1.60
N TYR A 112 -1.09 -3.35 1.71
CA TYR A 112 -0.24 -3.31 2.90
C TYR A 112 -0.85 -2.36 3.93
N LEU A 113 -1.40 -2.91 5.01
CA LEU A 113 -1.99 -2.13 6.09
C LEU A 113 -1.01 -1.94 7.23
N PHE A 114 -0.96 -0.73 7.77
CA PHE A 114 -0.16 -0.43 8.95
C PHE A 114 -0.85 -0.97 10.20
N ARG A 115 -0.09 -1.67 11.03
CA ARG A 115 -0.61 -2.33 12.23
C ARG A 115 -0.23 -1.62 13.52
N GLY A 116 0.53 -0.56 13.44
CA GLY A 116 0.94 0.20 14.60
C GLY A 116 -0.14 1.14 15.11
N ASP A 117 0.18 1.82 16.20
CA ASP A 117 -0.71 2.80 16.82
C ASP A 117 -0.68 4.11 16.03
N VAL A 118 -1.82 4.57 15.55
CA VAL A 118 -1.94 5.80 14.77
C VAL A 118 -2.43 6.99 15.59
N THR A 119 -2.70 6.81 16.88
CA THR A 119 -3.30 7.88 17.71
C THR A 119 -2.42 9.11 17.85
N VAL A 120 -1.11 8.95 17.75
CA VAL A 120 -0.14 10.05 17.82
C VAL A 120 0.40 10.47 16.46
N LEU A 121 -0.07 9.86 15.39
CA LEU A 121 0.41 10.14 14.04
C LEU A 121 -0.45 11.20 13.37
N GLN A 122 0.17 11.96 12.48
CA GLN A 122 -0.53 12.97 11.69
C GLN A 122 -1.30 12.29 10.55
N ARG A 123 -2.59 12.56 10.47
CA ARG A 123 -3.42 12.07 9.37
C ARG A 123 -3.09 12.85 8.10
N VAL A 124 -2.97 12.11 7.00
CA VAL A 124 -2.77 12.70 5.66
C VAL A 124 -4.14 12.89 5.03
N ALA A 125 -4.65 14.12 5.06
CA ALA A 125 -5.90 14.49 4.40
C ALA A 125 -5.56 15.31 3.16
N PRO A 126 -6.21 15.07 2.03
CA PRO A 126 -7.42 14.28 1.78
C PRO A 126 -7.22 12.81 1.40
N GLY A 127 -6.22 12.10 1.95
CA GLY A 127 -6.04 10.68 1.66
C GLY A 127 -5.24 10.41 0.39
N ARG A 128 -4.35 11.32 0.06
CA ARG A 128 -3.45 11.19 -1.09
C ARG A 128 -2.03 11.47 -0.61
N TRP A 129 -1.16 10.52 -0.84
CA TRP A 129 0.24 10.67 -0.43
C TRP A 129 1.00 11.59 -1.37
N ASP A 130 1.74 12.53 -0.79
CA ASP A 130 2.63 13.40 -1.53
C ASP A 130 3.98 13.43 -0.82
N PRO A 131 5.03 12.83 -1.42
CA PRO A 131 6.35 12.78 -0.78
C PRO A 131 7.04 14.13 -0.70
N ALA A 132 6.55 15.14 -1.40
CA ALA A 132 7.14 16.48 -1.39
C ALA A 132 6.69 17.33 -0.20
N ILE A 133 5.75 16.85 0.60
CA ILE A 133 5.23 17.56 1.78
C ILE A 133 5.99 17.21 3.04
#